data_f56881fa82c62c1c05f58dd16917dead
#
_entry.id   f56881fa82c62c1c05f58dd16917dead
#
_cell.length_a   1.000
_cell.length_b   1.000
_cell.length_c   1.000
_cell.angle_alpha   90.00
_cell.angle_beta   90.00
_cell.angle_gamma   90.00
#
_symmetry.space_group_name_H-M   'P 1'
#
loop_
_entity.id
_entity.type
_entity.pdbx_description
1 polymer ?
#
loop_
_entity_poly.entity_id
_entity_poly.type
_entity_poly.pdbx_seq_one_letter_code
_entity_poly.pdbx_strand_id
1 'polypeptide(L)'
;LYADAEHPMDYLRDIVGMDWGETGLGALYLLESTRTGCRIILKTVTANREQAFLPTVSDLWKTALIKEREVFDFFGIRFLNHPDMRRIFLREDWKGYPLRKDYDMNSNPLNMENEVNADVTDEYFLKPDGTIADKKNIVFDQKDFVVNIGPQHPSTHGVLRMRTSLDGENICRIDPILGYIHRGIEKLNESLTYPQTLALTDRLDYLSAHQNRHALCMCIEKAA
;
A
#
# COMPACT_ATOMS: atom_id res chain seq x y z
N LEU A 1 8.17 -14.17 17.66
CA LEU A 1 7.37 -14.78 16.58
C LEU A 1 8.21 -15.10 15.35
N TYR A 2 8.96 -14.15 14.79
CA TYR A 2 9.77 -14.38 13.58
C TYR A 2 10.79 -15.52 13.74
N ALA A 3 11.50 -15.52 14.84
CA ALA A 3 12.56 -16.52 15.17
C ALA A 3 12.09 -17.61 16.14
N ASP A 4 10.78 -17.91 16.16
CA ASP A 4 10.26 -18.98 17.00
C ASP A 4 10.80 -20.34 16.55
N ALA A 5 11.17 -21.20 17.49
CA ALA A 5 11.81 -22.47 17.19
C ALA A 5 10.84 -23.51 16.60
N GLU A 6 9.60 -23.50 17.01
CA GLU A 6 8.58 -24.47 16.58
C GLU A 6 7.76 -23.93 15.41
N HIS A 7 7.33 -22.68 15.48
CA HIS A 7 6.47 -22.02 14.50
C HIS A 7 7.04 -20.67 14.07
N PRO A 8 8.18 -20.63 13.35
CA PRO A 8 8.74 -19.37 12.90
C PRO A 8 7.77 -18.67 11.96
N MET A 9 7.36 -17.44 12.29
CA MET A 9 6.52 -16.61 11.41
C MET A 9 7.39 -15.90 10.39
N ASP A 10 7.93 -16.68 9.46
CA ASP A 10 8.92 -16.25 8.47
C ASP A 10 8.30 -15.63 7.23
N TYR A 11 6.98 -15.74 7.05
CA TYR A 11 6.28 -15.18 5.90
C TYR A 11 5.19 -14.19 6.32
N LEU A 12 5.36 -12.93 5.89
CA LEU A 12 4.34 -11.90 6.00
C LEU A 12 3.49 -11.93 4.73
N ARG A 13 2.26 -12.41 4.85
CA ARG A 13 1.31 -12.51 3.73
C ARG A 13 0.79 -11.14 3.31
N ASP A 14 0.37 -10.35 4.30
CA ASP A 14 -0.21 -9.03 4.06
C ASP A 14 -0.18 -8.16 5.31
N ILE A 15 -0.30 -6.83 5.11
CA ILE A 15 -0.57 -5.85 6.16
C ILE A 15 -1.82 -5.09 5.73
N VAL A 16 -2.86 -5.14 6.54
CA VAL A 16 -4.14 -4.50 6.27
C VAL A 16 -4.33 -3.34 7.24
N GLY A 17 -4.41 -2.11 6.73
CA GLY A 17 -4.79 -0.95 7.54
C GLY A 17 -6.23 -1.04 8.00
N MET A 18 -6.50 -0.57 9.20
CA MET A 18 -7.84 -0.60 9.80
C MET A 18 -8.16 0.70 10.52
N ASP A 19 -9.38 1.14 10.35
CA ASP A 19 -9.99 2.21 11.14
C ASP A 19 -11.14 1.62 11.99
N TRP A 20 -10.93 1.61 13.30
CA TRP A 20 -11.93 1.13 14.29
C TRP A 20 -12.75 2.28 14.89
N GLY A 21 -12.82 3.43 14.21
CA GLY A 21 -13.55 4.60 14.70
C GLY A 21 -12.94 5.16 15.97
N GLU A 22 -13.73 5.25 17.04
CA GLU A 22 -13.29 5.81 18.34
C GLU A 22 -12.16 5.03 18.99
N THR A 23 -12.04 3.74 18.70
CA THR A 23 -10.96 2.89 19.27
C THR A 23 -9.58 3.25 18.69
N GLY A 24 -9.55 3.86 17.49
CA GLY A 24 -8.32 4.32 16.86
C GLY A 24 -8.02 3.69 15.52
N LEU A 25 -6.81 3.92 15.05
CA LEU A 25 -6.26 3.38 13.81
C LEU A 25 -5.27 2.26 14.11
N GLY A 26 -4.99 1.42 13.13
CA GLY A 26 -3.94 0.41 13.27
C GLY A 26 -3.84 -0.52 12.08
N ALA A 27 -3.15 -1.63 12.27
CA ALA A 27 -2.91 -2.59 11.22
C ALA A 27 -3.09 -4.03 11.71
N LEU A 28 -3.50 -4.89 10.78
CA LEU A 28 -3.51 -6.34 10.93
C LEU A 28 -2.36 -6.91 10.12
N TYR A 29 -1.50 -7.66 10.77
CA TYR A 29 -0.40 -8.38 10.12
C TYR A 29 -0.81 -9.85 9.96
N LEU A 30 -0.87 -10.32 8.73
CA LEU A 30 -1.21 -11.69 8.40
C LEU A 30 0.09 -12.47 8.23
N LEU A 31 0.43 -13.25 9.24
CA LEU A 31 1.68 -14.00 9.31
C LEU A 31 1.43 -15.50 9.09
N GLU A 32 2.39 -16.15 8.45
CA GLU A 32 2.38 -17.59 8.20
C GLU A 32 3.76 -18.19 8.44
N SER A 33 3.78 -19.38 9.00
CA SER A 33 4.98 -20.21 9.05
C SER A 33 5.04 -21.07 7.79
N THR A 34 6.05 -20.87 6.95
CA THR A 34 6.24 -21.68 5.74
C THR A 34 6.59 -23.12 6.08
N ARG A 35 7.13 -23.37 7.28
CA ARG A 35 7.52 -24.69 7.74
C ARG A 35 6.34 -25.53 8.24
N THR A 36 5.41 -24.92 8.98
CA THR A 36 4.32 -25.65 9.66
C THR A 36 2.94 -25.36 9.09
N GLY A 37 2.82 -24.33 8.23
CA GLY A 37 1.53 -23.85 7.73
C GLY A 37 0.68 -23.13 8.79
N CYS A 38 1.24 -22.90 9.99
CA CYS A 38 0.55 -22.15 11.04
C CYS A 38 0.34 -20.71 10.63
N ARG A 39 -0.86 -20.17 10.88
CA ARG A 39 -1.24 -18.81 10.51
C ARG A 39 -1.71 -18.05 11.74
N ILE A 40 -1.24 -16.81 11.86
CA ILE A 40 -1.69 -15.92 12.92
C ILE A 40 -2.03 -14.55 12.34
N ILE A 41 -2.94 -13.85 13.01
CA ILE A 41 -3.25 -12.45 12.74
C ILE A 41 -2.83 -11.64 13.97
N LEU A 42 -1.86 -10.75 13.77
CA LEU A 42 -1.42 -9.83 14.81
C LEU A 42 -2.12 -8.49 14.60
N LYS A 43 -2.87 -8.04 15.58
CA LYS A 43 -3.55 -6.74 15.59
C LYS A 43 -2.73 -5.72 16.37
N THR A 44 -2.50 -4.56 15.75
CA THR A 44 -1.92 -3.38 16.42
C THR A 44 -2.92 -2.22 16.37
N VAL A 45 -2.96 -1.40 17.41
CA VAL A 45 -3.87 -0.26 17.50
C VAL A 45 -3.13 0.93 18.11
N THR A 46 -3.33 2.12 17.55
CA THR A 46 -2.96 3.39 18.14
C THR A 46 -4.21 4.25 18.35
N ALA A 47 -4.38 4.76 19.55
CA ALA A 47 -5.53 5.61 19.89
C ALA A 47 -5.43 7.02 19.31
N ASN A 48 -4.21 7.48 19.03
CA ASN A 48 -3.99 8.80 18.45
C ASN A 48 -4.26 8.78 16.94
N ARG A 49 -5.40 9.33 16.52
CA ARG A 49 -5.79 9.37 15.12
C ARG A 49 -5.04 10.44 14.30
N GLU A 50 -4.62 11.54 14.95
CA GLU A 50 -3.90 12.62 14.27
C GLU A 50 -2.43 12.27 14.04
N GLN A 51 -1.84 11.59 15.00
CA GLN A 51 -0.45 11.14 14.97
C GLN A 51 -0.38 9.62 15.16
N ALA A 52 -0.87 8.89 14.16
CA ALA A 52 -0.85 7.45 14.19
C ALA A 52 0.52 6.92 13.75
N PHE A 53 1.27 6.35 14.71
CA PHE A 53 2.59 5.76 14.47
C PHE A 53 2.61 4.30 14.87
N LEU A 54 3.30 3.49 14.07
CA LEU A 54 3.65 2.11 14.36
C LEU A 54 5.13 1.89 14.05
N PRO A 55 5.82 0.97 14.71
CA PRO A 55 7.16 0.58 14.30
C PRO A 55 7.11 -0.15 12.95
N THR A 56 8.10 0.07 12.07
CA THR A 56 8.26 -0.73 10.86
C THR A 56 8.64 -2.17 11.20
N VAL A 57 8.22 -3.08 10.34
CA VAL A 57 8.66 -4.48 10.36
C VAL A 57 9.41 -4.86 9.07
N SER A 58 9.81 -3.86 8.30
CA SER A 58 10.53 -4.06 7.02
C SER A 58 11.91 -4.68 7.17
N ASP A 59 12.50 -4.60 8.37
CA ASP A 59 13.75 -5.28 8.69
C ASP A 59 13.59 -6.80 8.74
N LEU A 60 12.40 -7.27 9.16
CA LEU A 60 12.07 -8.68 9.28
C LEU A 60 11.51 -9.24 7.97
N TRP A 61 10.57 -8.50 7.35
CA TRP A 61 9.88 -8.96 6.14
C TRP A 61 9.95 -7.90 5.03
N LYS A 62 10.57 -8.22 3.92
CA LYS A 62 10.70 -7.29 2.78
C LYS A 62 9.36 -6.89 2.15
N THR A 63 8.33 -7.72 2.27
CA THR A 63 6.96 -7.40 1.85
C THR A 63 6.43 -6.13 2.54
N ALA A 64 6.85 -5.88 3.78
CA ALA A 64 6.45 -4.71 4.54
C ALA A 64 6.87 -3.38 3.88
N LEU A 65 7.97 -3.36 3.12
CA LEU A 65 8.42 -2.15 2.39
C LEU A 65 7.34 -1.56 1.47
N ILE A 66 6.48 -2.39 0.90
CA ILE A 66 5.39 -1.95 0.03
C ILE A 66 4.09 -1.82 0.82
N LYS A 67 3.79 -2.81 1.67
CA LYS A 67 2.50 -2.87 2.38
C LYS A 67 2.34 -1.80 3.45
N GLU A 68 3.40 -1.41 4.13
CA GLU A 68 3.38 -0.30 5.08
C GLU A 68 3.12 1.05 4.37
N ARG A 69 3.65 1.23 3.16
CA ARG A 69 3.35 2.40 2.33
C ARG A 69 1.89 2.45 1.89
N GLU A 70 1.29 1.30 1.56
CA GLU A 70 -0.13 1.20 1.24
C GLU A 70 -1.00 1.62 2.44
N VAL A 71 -0.69 1.11 3.63
CA VAL A 71 -1.38 1.48 4.87
C VAL A 71 -1.20 2.97 5.19
N PHE A 72 0.00 3.51 5.01
CA PHE A 72 0.25 4.94 5.14
C PHE A 72 -0.59 5.74 4.15
N ASP A 73 -0.61 5.35 2.90
CA ASP A 73 -1.26 6.08 1.82
C ASP A 73 -2.77 6.23 2.04
N PHE A 74 -3.43 5.19 2.52
CA PHE A 74 -4.88 5.17 2.68
C PHE A 74 -5.38 5.52 4.08
N PHE A 75 -4.59 5.28 5.13
CA PHE A 75 -4.99 5.49 6.53
C PHE A 75 -4.16 6.55 7.26
N GLY A 76 -3.01 6.96 6.71
CA GLY A 76 -2.11 7.91 7.34
C GLY A 76 -1.40 7.38 8.58
N ILE A 77 -1.26 6.07 8.69
CA ILE A 77 -0.47 5.45 9.73
C ILE A 77 0.98 5.45 9.28
N ARG A 78 1.84 6.14 10.02
CA ARG A 78 3.26 6.24 9.69
C ARG A 78 4.05 5.14 10.38
N PHE A 79 4.97 4.54 9.64
CA PHE A 79 5.84 3.49 10.18
C PHE A 79 7.22 4.06 10.50
N LEU A 80 7.53 4.10 11.80
CA LEU A 80 8.80 4.65 12.28
C LEU A 80 9.97 3.79 11.79
N ASN A 81 11.03 4.45 11.32
CA ASN A 81 12.22 3.83 10.73
C ASN A 81 11.98 3.08 9.41
N HIS A 82 10.84 3.26 8.76
CA HIS A 82 10.65 2.77 7.41
C HIS A 82 11.58 3.53 6.44
N PRO A 83 12.32 2.85 5.55
CA PRO A 83 13.33 3.51 4.71
C PRO A 83 12.75 4.41 3.61
N ASP A 84 11.48 4.19 3.22
CA ASP A 84 10.82 4.94 2.15
C ASP A 84 9.32 5.08 2.43
N MET A 85 8.90 6.18 3.07
CA MET A 85 7.52 6.41 3.51
C MET A 85 6.75 7.34 2.55
N ARG A 86 6.98 7.24 1.25
CA ARG A 86 6.23 7.95 0.21
C ARG A 86 4.87 7.29 -0.06
N ARG A 87 3.92 8.05 -0.60
CA ARG A 87 2.69 7.50 -1.17
C ARG A 87 3.00 6.51 -2.29
N ILE A 88 2.07 5.60 -2.58
CA ILE A 88 2.29 4.55 -3.58
C ILE A 88 1.16 4.50 -4.63
N PHE A 89 -0.09 4.71 -4.25
CA PHE A 89 -1.25 4.66 -5.14
C PHE A 89 -1.84 6.04 -5.40
N LEU A 90 -1.90 6.89 -4.37
CA LEU A 90 -2.44 8.24 -4.49
C LEU A 90 -1.36 9.21 -4.95
N ARG A 91 -1.79 10.30 -5.55
CA ARG A 91 -0.89 11.40 -5.94
C ARG A 91 -0.32 12.06 -4.68
N GLU A 92 0.88 12.60 -4.77
CA GLU A 92 1.56 13.28 -3.64
C GLU A 92 0.78 14.50 -3.12
N ASP A 93 0.03 15.18 -3.99
CA ASP A 93 -0.81 16.33 -3.66
C ASP A 93 -2.20 15.95 -3.08
N TRP A 94 -2.49 14.65 -2.96
CA TRP A 94 -3.75 14.18 -2.39
C TRP A 94 -3.87 14.59 -0.92
N LYS A 95 -5.01 15.22 -0.58
CA LYS A 95 -5.29 15.67 0.78
C LYS A 95 -6.08 14.61 1.55
N GLY A 96 -5.55 14.25 2.72
CA GLY A 96 -6.18 13.29 3.62
C GLY A 96 -5.93 11.83 3.25
N TYR A 97 -6.73 10.95 3.84
CA TYR A 97 -6.57 9.50 3.79
C TYR A 97 -7.92 8.83 3.54
N PRO A 98 -8.19 8.36 2.31
CA PRO A 98 -9.55 8.04 1.86
C PRO A 98 -10.20 6.84 2.53
N LEU A 99 -9.44 5.91 3.11
CA LEU A 99 -10.03 4.76 3.80
C LEU A 99 -10.30 5.00 5.29
N ARG A 100 -9.99 6.19 5.81
CA ARG A 100 -10.49 6.60 7.12
C ARG A 100 -12.00 6.80 7.08
N LYS A 101 -12.69 6.45 8.16
CA LYS A 101 -14.14 6.59 8.29
C LYS A 101 -14.60 8.04 8.42
N ASP A 102 -13.73 8.92 8.89
CA ASP A 102 -13.94 10.36 9.02
C ASP A 102 -13.57 11.14 7.73
N TYR A 103 -13.16 10.45 6.67
CA TYR A 103 -12.79 11.09 5.40
C TYR A 103 -14.03 11.44 4.57
N ASP A 104 -14.16 12.74 4.23
CA ASP A 104 -15.20 13.22 3.31
C ASP A 104 -14.67 13.24 1.87
N MET A 105 -15.25 12.40 1.02
CA MET A 105 -14.91 12.31 -0.41
C MET A 105 -15.16 13.63 -1.17
N ASN A 106 -16.10 14.46 -0.71
CA ASN A 106 -16.42 15.72 -1.35
C ASN A 106 -15.43 16.85 -0.99
N SER A 107 -14.64 16.66 0.06
CA SER A 107 -13.68 17.67 0.55
C SER A 107 -12.41 17.75 -0.29
N ASN A 108 -12.19 16.80 -1.20
CA ASN A 108 -11.01 16.75 -2.05
C ASN A 108 -11.39 16.86 -3.53
N PRO A 109 -11.72 18.08 -4.01
CA PRO A 109 -11.89 18.28 -5.43
C PRO A 109 -10.54 17.98 -6.09
N LEU A 110 -10.50 16.88 -6.84
CA LEU A 110 -9.41 16.63 -7.79
C LEU A 110 -9.45 17.80 -8.77
N ASN A 111 -8.62 18.80 -8.57
CA ASN A 111 -8.33 19.78 -9.58
C ASN A 111 -7.58 19.02 -10.69
N MET A 112 -8.35 18.47 -11.63
CA MET A 112 -7.81 17.78 -12.81
C MET A 112 -7.02 18.73 -13.73
N GLU A 113 -7.04 20.04 -13.43
CA GLU A 113 -6.38 21.07 -14.24
C GLU A 113 -4.86 21.15 -14.02
N ASN A 114 -4.34 20.58 -12.94
CA ASN A 114 -2.91 20.52 -12.73
C ASN A 114 -2.43 19.09 -12.99
N GLU A 115 -2.00 18.80 -14.20
CA GLU A 115 -1.05 17.71 -14.43
C GLU A 115 0.20 18.01 -13.61
N VAL A 116 0.20 17.56 -12.37
CA VAL A 116 1.42 17.54 -11.56
C VAL A 116 2.41 16.71 -12.35
N ASN A 117 3.55 17.29 -12.67
CA ASN A 117 4.66 16.60 -13.27
C ASN A 117 4.94 15.33 -12.46
N ALA A 118 4.46 14.20 -12.93
CA ALA A 118 4.62 12.89 -12.30
C ALA A 118 6.10 12.46 -12.19
N ASP A 119 7.00 13.31 -12.67
CA ASP A 119 8.43 13.06 -12.69
C ASP A 119 9.17 13.58 -11.44
N VAL A 120 8.48 14.32 -10.57
CA VAL A 120 9.08 14.80 -9.31
C VAL A 120 8.63 13.89 -8.18
N THR A 121 9.42 12.89 -7.90
CA THR A 121 9.28 12.08 -6.68
C THR A 121 10.18 12.67 -5.61
N ASP A 122 9.55 13.32 -4.63
CA ASP A 122 10.23 13.76 -3.43
C ASP A 122 10.29 12.61 -2.42
N GLU A 123 11.45 12.28 -1.94
CA GLU A 123 11.61 11.41 -0.76
C GLU A 123 11.46 12.26 0.51
N TYR A 124 10.67 11.77 1.45
CA TYR A 124 10.50 12.37 2.76
C TYR A 124 11.19 11.51 3.81
N PHE A 125 12.18 12.06 4.48
CA PHE A 125 12.76 11.44 5.66
C PHE A 125 11.95 11.86 6.88
N LEU A 126 11.41 10.89 7.60
CA LEU A 126 10.73 11.14 8.86
C LEU A 126 11.71 11.05 10.02
N LYS A 127 11.66 12.03 10.91
CA LYS A 127 12.29 11.89 12.22
C LYS A 127 11.55 10.85 13.07
N PRO A 128 12.17 10.36 14.16
CA PRO A 128 11.50 9.43 15.08
C PRO A 128 10.17 9.95 15.65
N ASP A 129 10.00 11.27 15.72
CA ASP A 129 8.76 11.93 16.15
C ASP A 129 7.70 12.02 15.03
N GLY A 130 8.01 11.49 13.83
CA GLY A 130 7.12 11.48 12.67
C GLY A 130 7.04 12.81 11.92
N THR A 131 7.83 13.80 12.28
CA THR A 131 7.93 15.04 11.50
C THR A 131 8.85 14.85 10.29
N ILE A 132 8.60 15.62 9.22
CA ILE A 132 9.45 15.60 8.05
C ILE A 132 10.81 16.21 8.40
N ALA A 133 11.86 15.41 8.33
CA ALA A 133 13.23 15.86 8.63
C ALA A 133 13.86 16.54 7.43
N ASP A 134 13.66 15.97 6.24
CA ASP A 134 14.24 16.46 5.00
C ASP A 134 13.38 16.04 3.80
N LYS A 135 13.44 16.84 2.75
CA LYS A 135 12.81 16.57 1.48
C LYS A 135 13.91 16.48 0.42
N LYS A 136 14.23 15.28 -0.02
CA LYS A 136 15.29 15.09 -0.99
C LYS A 136 14.77 14.29 -2.18
N ASN A 137 14.96 14.80 -3.38
CA ASN A 137 14.72 14.04 -4.61
C ASN A 137 15.88 13.05 -4.79
N ILE A 138 15.67 11.78 -4.42
CA ILE A 138 16.77 10.80 -4.32
C ILE A 138 16.46 9.50 -5.08
N VAL A 139 15.43 9.44 -5.87
CA VAL A 139 15.18 8.17 -6.55
C VAL A 139 16.32 7.84 -7.52
N PHE A 140 16.83 8.87 -8.20
CA PHE A 140 17.91 8.70 -9.16
C PHE A 140 18.96 9.80 -8.99
N ASP A 141 20.24 9.46 -9.15
CA ASP A 141 21.31 10.45 -9.20
C ASP A 141 21.19 11.26 -10.51
N GLN A 142 21.65 12.51 -10.49
CA GLN A 142 21.66 13.38 -11.70
C GLN A 142 22.48 12.80 -12.87
N LYS A 143 23.35 11.84 -12.59
CA LYS A 143 24.19 11.15 -13.58
C LYS A 143 23.56 9.88 -14.12
N ASP A 144 22.47 9.41 -13.53
CA ASP A 144 21.82 8.18 -13.91
C ASP A 144 21.10 8.32 -15.28
N PHE A 145 21.28 7.33 -16.13
CA PHE A 145 20.47 7.22 -17.34
C PHE A 145 19.13 6.58 -16.97
N VAL A 146 18.10 7.40 -16.87
CA VAL A 146 16.77 6.96 -16.44
C VAL A 146 15.87 6.68 -17.63
N VAL A 147 15.33 5.47 -17.72
CA VAL A 147 14.38 5.03 -18.73
C VAL A 147 13.03 4.74 -18.10
N ASN A 148 11.95 5.19 -18.75
CA ASN A 148 10.59 4.82 -18.40
C ASN A 148 10.17 3.56 -19.17
N ILE A 149 9.83 2.50 -18.45
CA ILE A 149 9.27 1.27 -18.98
C ILE A 149 7.78 1.27 -18.66
N GLY A 150 6.95 1.39 -19.70
CA GLY A 150 5.50 1.59 -19.55
C GLY A 150 5.08 3.07 -19.45
N PRO A 151 3.79 3.34 -19.21
CA PRO A 151 2.72 2.37 -18.96
C PRO A 151 2.24 1.68 -20.24
N GLN A 152 2.32 0.37 -20.29
CA GLN A 152 1.81 -0.43 -21.42
C GLN A 152 1.03 -1.64 -20.91
N HIS A 153 -0.21 -1.78 -21.39
CA HIS A 153 -1.07 -2.86 -20.97
C HIS A 153 -0.63 -4.26 -21.48
N PRO A 154 -0.24 -4.45 -22.76
CA PRO A 154 -0.03 -5.81 -23.28
C PRO A 154 1.17 -6.54 -22.68
N SER A 155 2.22 -5.83 -22.28
CA SER A 155 3.46 -6.43 -21.79
C SER A 155 3.46 -6.72 -20.28
N THR A 156 2.58 -6.06 -19.52
CA THR A 156 2.57 -6.13 -18.06
C THR A 156 1.26 -6.71 -17.50
N HIS A 157 0.32 -7.12 -18.36
CA HIS A 157 -1.03 -7.58 -17.97
C HIS A 157 -1.76 -6.62 -17.01
N GLY A 158 -1.51 -5.35 -17.16
CA GLY A 158 -2.03 -4.25 -16.38
C GLY A 158 -1.24 -3.00 -16.70
N VAL A 159 -1.65 -1.84 -16.17
CA VAL A 159 -0.94 -0.59 -16.43
C VAL A 159 0.10 -0.39 -15.33
N LEU A 160 1.34 -0.75 -15.63
CA LEU A 160 2.50 -0.56 -14.76
C LEU A 160 3.52 0.35 -15.44
N ARG A 161 3.99 1.36 -14.71
CA ARG A 161 5.13 2.18 -15.12
C ARG A 161 6.29 1.92 -14.16
N MET A 162 7.46 1.67 -14.70
CA MET A 162 8.70 1.55 -13.93
C MET A 162 9.67 2.61 -14.44
N ARG A 163 10.18 3.44 -13.54
CA ARG A 163 11.34 4.26 -13.81
C ARG A 163 12.59 3.48 -13.43
N THR A 164 13.49 3.32 -14.35
CA THR A 164 14.63 2.41 -14.20
C THR A 164 15.91 3.16 -14.49
N SER A 165 16.86 3.15 -13.55
CA SER A 165 18.21 3.64 -13.76
C SER A 165 19.07 2.52 -14.34
N LEU A 166 19.78 2.85 -15.42
CA LEU A 166 20.61 1.90 -16.16
C LEU A 166 22.07 2.34 -16.16
N ASP A 167 22.96 1.35 -16.03
CA ASP A 167 24.38 1.46 -16.34
C ASP A 167 24.69 0.49 -17.49
N GLY A 168 24.71 1.02 -18.72
CA GLY A 168 24.70 0.21 -19.93
C GLY A 168 23.46 -0.67 -20.01
N GLU A 169 23.62 -1.99 -19.97
CA GLU A 169 22.52 -2.96 -19.97
C GLU A 169 22.10 -3.42 -18.56
N ASN A 170 22.82 -2.95 -17.53
CA ASN A 170 22.54 -3.37 -16.16
C ASN A 170 21.51 -2.44 -15.51
N ILE A 171 20.51 -3.02 -14.86
CA ILE A 171 19.54 -2.30 -14.06
C ILE A 171 20.17 -2.01 -12.68
N CYS A 172 20.37 -0.72 -12.39
CA CYS A 172 20.92 -0.28 -11.10
C CYS A 172 19.83 -0.05 -10.07
N ARG A 173 18.72 0.56 -10.49
CA ARG A 173 17.61 0.91 -9.60
C ARG A 173 16.28 0.90 -10.35
N ILE A 174 15.22 0.51 -9.64
CA ILE A 174 13.84 0.54 -10.15
C ILE A 174 12.97 1.31 -9.17
N ASP A 175 12.18 2.24 -9.68
CA ASP A 175 11.13 2.94 -8.96
C ASP A 175 9.79 2.61 -9.62
N PRO A 176 8.96 1.73 -9.03
CA PRO A 176 7.67 1.36 -9.58
C PRO A 176 6.65 2.47 -9.30
N ILE A 177 5.92 2.88 -10.34
CA ILE A 177 4.81 3.84 -10.23
C ILE A 177 3.51 3.06 -10.38
N LEU A 178 2.78 2.94 -9.30
CA LEU A 178 1.52 2.21 -9.20
C LEU A 178 0.33 3.18 -9.25
N GLY A 179 -0.88 2.65 -9.30
CA GLY A 179 -2.09 3.44 -9.16
C GLY A 179 -2.81 3.80 -10.47
N TYR A 180 -2.26 3.53 -11.64
CA TYR A 180 -2.90 3.87 -12.92
C TYR A 180 -4.30 3.28 -13.10
N ILE A 181 -4.54 2.10 -12.54
CA ILE A 181 -5.84 1.42 -12.58
C ILE A 181 -6.48 1.32 -11.19
N HIS A 182 -5.97 2.06 -10.21
CA HIS A 182 -6.57 2.12 -8.88
C HIS A 182 -7.92 2.85 -8.93
N ARG A 183 -8.97 2.20 -8.45
CA ARG A 183 -10.35 2.69 -8.55
C ARG A 183 -11.01 2.93 -7.18
N GLY A 184 -10.27 2.83 -6.09
CA GLY A 184 -10.81 2.96 -4.74
C GLY A 184 -11.88 1.93 -4.41
N ILE A 185 -11.68 0.67 -4.83
CA ILE A 185 -12.67 -0.40 -4.70
C ILE A 185 -13.05 -0.61 -3.23
N GLU A 186 -12.11 -0.49 -2.31
CA GLU A 186 -12.33 -0.61 -0.88
C GLU A 186 -13.33 0.44 -0.38
N LYS A 187 -13.17 1.68 -0.81
CA LYS A 187 -14.08 2.77 -0.45
C LYS A 187 -15.46 2.62 -1.08
N LEU A 188 -15.51 2.16 -2.33
CA LEU A 188 -16.77 1.86 -3.01
C LEU A 188 -17.54 0.73 -2.31
N ASN A 189 -16.85 -0.28 -1.81
CA ASN A 189 -17.47 -1.40 -1.09
C ASN A 189 -18.18 -0.96 0.20
N GLU A 190 -17.74 0.12 0.86
CA GLU A 190 -18.39 0.64 2.06
C GLU A 190 -19.84 1.11 1.80
N SER A 191 -20.17 1.48 0.56
CA SER A 191 -21.48 1.96 0.15
C SER A 191 -22.38 0.89 -0.49
N LEU A 192 -21.87 -0.33 -0.66
CA LEU A 192 -22.55 -1.40 -1.38
C LEU A 192 -22.97 -2.53 -0.44
N THR A 193 -23.99 -3.29 -0.86
CA THR A 193 -24.33 -4.56 -0.21
C THR A 193 -23.38 -5.67 -0.66
N TYR A 194 -23.21 -6.72 0.15
CA TYR A 194 -22.33 -7.85 -0.19
C TYR A 194 -22.55 -8.44 -1.58
N PRO A 195 -23.80 -8.69 -2.06
CA PRO A 195 -23.98 -9.15 -3.43
C PRO A 195 -23.52 -8.15 -4.50
N GLN A 196 -23.63 -6.85 -4.24
CA GLN A 196 -23.19 -5.83 -5.20
C GLN A 196 -21.66 -5.74 -5.28
N THR A 197 -20.93 -6.05 -4.19
CA THR A 197 -19.46 -6.03 -4.17
C THR A 197 -18.85 -7.11 -5.07
N LEU A 198 -19.57 -8.18 -5.36
CA LEU A 198 -19.12 -9.25 -6.27
C LEU A 198 -18.71 -8.73 -7.65
N ALA A 199 -19.41 -7.71 -8.16
CA ALA A 199 -19.12 -7.13 -9.46
C ALA A 199 -17.79 -6.33 -9.49
N LEU A 200 -17.30 -5.89 -8.34
CA LEU A 200 -16.04 -5.14 -8.21
C LEU A 200 -14.83 -6.08 -8.10
N THR A 201 -15.00 -7.23 -7.47
CA THR A 201 -13.89 -8.17 -7.22
C THR A 201 -13.30 -8.78 -8.47
N ASP A 202 -14.04 -8.89 -9.57
CA ASP A 202 -13.53 -9.37 -10.86
C ASP A 202 -12.34 -8.56 -11.36
N ARG A 203 -12.32 -7.29 -11.01
CA ARG A 203 -11.37 -6.30 -11.54
C ARG A 203 -10.10 -6.18 -10.72
N LEU A 204 -10.00 -6.89 -9.60
CA LEU A 204 -8.78 -6.94 -8.78
C LEU A 204 -7.67 -7.68 -9.52
N ASP A 205 -8.02 -8.85 -10.06
CA ASP A 205 -7.19 -9.62 -10.98
C ASP A 205 -8.10 -10.23 -12.04
N TYR A 206 -8.22 -9.56 -13.19
CA TYR A 206 -9.15 -9.98 -14.24
C TYR A 206 -8.72 -11.24 -14.99
N LEU A 207 -7.48 -11.72 -14.80
CA LEU A 207 -7.07 -13.04 -15.29
C LEU A 207 -7.71 -14.18 -14.46
N SER A 208 -8.02 -13.90 -13.20
CA SER A 208 -8.58 -14.85 -12.22
C SER A 208 -9.92 -14.39 -11.65
N ALA A 209 -10.76 -13.74 -12.46
CA ALA A 209 -12.01 -13.12 -12.04
C ALA A 209 -12.93 -14.04 -11.22
N HIS A 210 -13.11 -15.30 -11.65
CA HIS A 210 -13.93 -16.28 -10.94
C HIS A 210 -13.34 -16.68 -9.59
N GLN A 211 -12.03 -16.76 -9.47
CA GLN A 211 -11.36 -17.08 -8.21
C GLN A 211 -11.51 -15.95 -7.20
N ASN A 212 -11.42 -14.69 -7.65
CA ASN A 212 -11.65 -13.52 -6.80
C ASN A 212 -13.08 -13.52 -6.23
N ARG A 213 -14.09 -13.75 -7.07
CA ARG A 213 -15.48 -13.89 -6.63
C ARG A 213 -15.66 -15.06 -5.66
N HIS A 214 -15.10 -16.20 -5.98
CA HIS A 214 -15.19 -17.38 -5.14
C HIS A 214 -14.60 -17.13 -3.75
N ALA A 215 -13.43 -16.50 -3.69
CA ALA A 215 -12.81 -16.13 -2.42
C ALA A 215 -13.72 -15.22 -1.57
N LEU A 216 -14.34 -14.21 -2.19
CA LEU A 216 -15.28 -13.32 -1.48
C LEU A 216 -16.53 -14.08 -1.02
N CYS A 217 -17.12 -14.95 -1.86
CA CYS A 217 -18.26 -15.77 -1.46
C CYS A 217 -17.91 -16.66 -0.26
N MET A 218 -16.76 -17.32 -0.28
CA MET A 218 -16.29 -18.14 0.85
C MET A 218 -16.12 -17.31 2.14
N CYS A 219 -15.66 -16.07 2.03
CA CYS A 219 -15.55 -15.16 3.18
C CYS A 219 -16.94 -14.82 3.75
N ILE A 220 -17.91 -14.51 2.89
CA ILE A 220 -19.29 -14.19 3.27
C ILE A 220 -19.96 -15.39 3.94
N GLU A 221 -19.87 -16.57 3.33
CA GLU A 221 -20.42 -17.82 3.85
C GLU A 221 -19.84 -18.17 5.23
N LYS A 222 -18.55 -17.90 5.43
CA LYS A 222 -17.90 -18.17 6.71
C LYS A 222 -18.31 -17.16 7.78
N ALA A 223 -18.73 -15.96 7.41
CA ALA A 223 -19.16 -14.89 8.33
C ALA A 223 -20.66 -14.99 8.69
N ALA A 224 -21.46 -15.66 7.86
CA ALA A 224 -22.89 -15.88 8.08
C ALA A 224 -23.14 -17.07 9.01
#